data_b43c7f4e105d9c5e0eb4339df5498a49
#
_entry.id   b43c7f4e105d9c5e0eb4339df5498a49
#
_cell.length_a   1.000
_cell.length_b   1.000
_cell.length_c   1.000
_cell.angle_alpha   90.00
_cell.angle_beta   90.00
_cell.angle_gamma   90.00
#
_symmetry.space_group_name_H-M   'P 1'
#
loop_
_entity.id
_entity.type
_entity.pdbx_description
1 polymer ?
#
loop_
_entity_poly.entity_id
_entity_poly.type
_entity_poly.pdbx_seq_one_letter_code
_entity_poly.pdbx_strand_id
1 'polypeptide(L)'
;MSDYDNDSPPPVLPQQPLYLPRPSGAGRWVFMFLFFALAGLLLMGGWFLSSIGEAMDSLAAPTDLYTETIVRSGDTAQRIAIVPVTGVITSYVLSAEQNMVTSIKKQFDLAAADERIKAVVLRIDSPGGEVLASDEIHNAIVEFQADTGKPVIASMGGMAASGLFASPELYER
;
A
#
# COMPACT_ATOMS: atom_id res chain seq x y z
N MET A 1 -92.58 -55.49 31.13
CA MET A 1 -92.64 -54.54 30.03
C MET A 1 -92.10 -53.24 30.61
N SER A 2 -90.84 -53.02 30.57
CA SER A 2 -90.22 -51.90 31.23
C SER A 2 -89.34 -51.18 30.16
N ASP A 3 -89.81 -50.00 29.78
CA ASP A 3 -89.08 -49.09 28.94
C ASP A 3 -87.79 -48.71 29.66
N TYR A 4 -86.73 -48.97 28.97
CA TYR A 4 -85.42 -48.51 29.39
C TYR A 4 -85.20 -47.20 28.62
N ASP A 5 -85.41 -46.09 29.37
CA ASP A 5 -85.17 -44.73 28.91
C ASP A 5 -83.63 -44.49 28.77
N ASN A 6 -83.14 -44.48 27.51
CA ASN A 6 -81.74 -44.39 27.20
C ASN A 6 -81.38 -42.96 26.70
N ASP A 7 -81.86 -41.95 27.44
CA ASP A 7 -81.66 -40.56 27.09
C ASP A 7 -80.67 -39.80 28.05
N SER A 8 -79.74 -40.53 28.58
CA SER A 8 -78.68 -39.87 29.35
C SER A 8 -77.52 -39.45 28.36
N PRO A 9 -77.18 -38.19 28.30
CA PRO A 9 -76.06 -37.77 27.49
C PRO A 9 -74.75 -38.42 27.98
N PRO A 10 -73.82 -38.77 27.06
CA PRO A 10 -72.60 -39.43 27.47
C PRO A 10 -71.77 -38.50 28.39
N PRO A 11 -71.04 -39.04 29.33
CA PRO A 11 -70.28 -38.30 30.30
C PRO A 11 -69.24 -37.43 29.54
N VAL A 12 -69.31 -36.12 29.76
CA VAL A 12 -68.33 -35.13 29.21
C VAL A 12 -67.03 -35.38 29.96
N LEU A 13 -66.08 -36.02 29.28
CA LEU A 13 -64.74 -36.19 29.82
C LEU A 13 -64.11 -34.81 30.02
N PRO A 14 -63.50 -34.55 31.17
CA PRO A 14 -62.82 -33.28 31.40
C PRO A 14 -61.71 -33.11 30.39
N GLN A 15 -61.81 -32.07 29.59
CA GLN A 15 -60.76 -31.73 28.64
C GLN A 15 -59.50 -31.37 29.42
N GLN A 16 -58.46 -32.18 29.28
CA GLN A 16 -57.15 -31.86 29.84
C GLN A 16 -56.63 -30.59 29.20
N PRO A 17 -56.16 -29.60 29.98
CA PRO A 17 -55.59 -28.39 29.42
C PRO A 17 -54.36 -28.76 28.58
N LEU A 18 -54.35 -28.34 27.32
CA LEU A 18 -53.24 -28.49 26.42
C LEU A 18 -52.01 -27.75 26.99
N TYR A 19 -51.09 -28.52 27.58
CA TYR A 19 -49.85 -27.98 28.12
C TYR A 19 -48.94 -27.62 26.96
N LEU A 20 -48.98 -26.36 26.55
CA LEU A 20 -47.97 -25.80 25.65
C LEU A 20 -46.66 -25.65 26.45
N PRO A 21 -45.55 -26.30 26.04
CA PRO A 21 -44.29 -26.16 26.74
C PRO A 21 -43.86 -24.69 26.68
N ARG A 22 -43.64 -24.07 27.85
CA ARG A 22 -43.07 -22.72 27.92
C ARG A 22 -41.71 -22.75 27.19
N PRO A 23 -41.45 -21.83 26.26
CA PRO A 23 -40.13 -21.75 25.65
C PRO A 23 -39.11 -21.52 26.76
N SER A 24 -38.23 -22.49 26.94
CA SER A 24 -37.15 -22.41 27.91
C SER A 24 -36.25 -21.24 27.54
N GLY A 25 -36.03 -20.28 28.45
CA GLY A 25 -35.19 -19.09 28.20
C GLY A 25 -33.71 -19.42 27.88
N ALA A 26 -33.35 -20.72 27.91
CA ALA A 26 -32.02 -21.20 27.56
C ALA A 26 -31.62 -20.86 26.12
N GLY A 27 -32.56 -20.85 25.16
CA GLY A 27 -32.26 -20.51 23.76
C GLY A 27 -31.72 -19.07 23.58
N ARG A 28 -32.23 -18.13 24.38
CA ARG A 28 -31.78 -16.70 24.27
C ARG A 28 -30.32 -16.54 24.70
N TRP A 29 -29.90 -17.28 25.70
CA TRP A 29 -28.51 -17.26 26.17
C TRP A 29 -27.56 -17.89 25.17
N VAL A 30 -27.98 -18.96 24.51
CA VAL A 30 -27.18 -19.59 23.44
C VAL A 30 -27.02 -18.67 22.26
N PHE A 31 -28.06 -17.94 21.81
CA PHE A 31 -27.96 -16.95 20.76
C PHE A 31 -27.08 -15.77 21.15
N MET A 32 -27.16 -15.29 22.41
CA MET A 32 -26.25 -14.24 22.89
C MET A 32 -24.80 -14.72 22.90
N PHE A 33 -24.52 -15.92 23.38
CA PHE A 33 -23.14 -16.47 23.33
C PHE A 33 -22.62 -16.63 21.92
N LEU A 34 -23.42 -17.13 20.99
CA LEU A 34 -23.06 -17.26 19.58
C LEU A 34 -22.81 -15.90 18.96
N PHE A 35 -23.63 -14.90 19.25
CA PHE A 35 -23.44 -13.52 18.74
C PHE A 35 -22.15 -12.90 19.26
N PHE A 36 -21.88 -13.01 20.57
CA PHE A 36 -20.64 -12.48 21.15
C PHE A 36 -19.39 -13.25 20.69
N ALA A 37 -19.50 -14.56 20.50
CA ALA A 37 -18.41 -15.38 19.95
C ALA A 37 -18.11 -14.99 18.49
N LEU A 38 -19.14 -14.77 17.66
CA LEU A 38 -18.98 -14.33 16.28
C LEU A 38 -18.43 -12.90 16.20
N ALA A 39 -18.95 -11.99 17.04
CA ALA A 39 -18.46 -10.62 17.12
C ALA A 39 -17.00 -10.57 17.60
N GLY A 40 -16.63 -11.36 18.59
CA GLY A 40 -15.26 -11.51 19.06
C GLY A 40 -14.32 -12.06 17.99
N LEU A 41 -14.79 -13.05 17.22
CA LEU A 41 -14.01 -13.61 16.09
C LEU A 41 -13.79 -12.59 14.99
N LEU A 42 -14.80 -11.77 14.66
CA LEU A 42 -14.69 -10.71 13.65
C LEU A 42 -13.75 -9.58 14.10
N LEU A 43 -13.85 -9.16 15.36
CA LEU A 43 -12.95 -8.15 15.91
C LEU A 43 -11.50 -8.64 15.99
N MET A 44 -11.31 -9.88 16.44
CA MET A 44 -9.98 -10.50 16.52
C MET A 44 -9.40 -10.77 15.13
N GLY A 45 -10.23 -11.17 14.15
CA GLY A 45 -9.85 -11.31 12.76
C GLY A 45 -9.47 -9.97 12.13
N GLY A 46 -10.24 -8.91 12.37
CA GLY A 46 -9.94 -7.56 11.89
C GLY A 46 -8.62 -7.02 12.47
N TRP A 47 -8.40 -7.19 13.78
CA TRP A 47 -7.15 -6.81 14.43
C TRP A 47 -5.95 -7.63 13.91
N PHE A 48 -6.15 -8.93 13.68
CA PHE A 48 -5.11 -9.82 13.12
C PHE A 48 -4.76 -9.45 11.67
N LEU A 49 -5.77 -9.10 10.83
CA LEU A 49 -5.50 -8.64 9.45
C LEU A 49 -4.76 -7.30 9.43
N SER A 50 -5.08 -6.36 10.31
CA SER A 50 -4.33 -5.10 10.40
C SER A 50 -2.89 -5.32 10.88
N SER A 51 -2.67 -6.22 11.84
CA SER A 51 -1.33 -6.62 12.29
C SER A 51 -0.50 -7.27 11.19
N ILE A 52 -1.13 -8.08 10.32
CA ILE A 52 -0.46 -8.66 9.14
C ILE A 52 -0.12 -7.57 8.11
N GLY A 53 -1.01 -6.58 7.94
CA GLY A 53 -0.76 -5.44 7.07
C GLY A 53 0.51 -4.68 7.47
N GLU A 54 0.65 -4.34 8.73
CA GLU A 54 1.86 -3.67 9.26
C GLU A 54 3.11 -4.56 9.18
N ALA A 55 2.96 -5.87 9.43
CA ALA A 55 4.06 -6.82 9.29
C ALA A 55 4.47 -7.01 7.82
N MET A 56 3.53 -7.02 6.88
CA MET A 56 3.83 -7.08 5.46
C MET A 56 4.43 -5.77 4.93
N ASP A 57 4.01 -4.62 5.42
CA ASP A 57 4.65 -3.33 5.12
C ASP A 57 6.08 -3.28 5.66
N SER A 58 6.36 -3.84 6.82
CA SER A 58 7.72 -3.93 7.35
C SER A 58 8.59 -4.97 6.64
N LEU A 59 7.99 -6.02 6.06
CA LEU A 59 8.68 -7.00 5.20
C LEU A 59 8.81 -6.49 3.75
N ALA A 60 7.90 -5.63 3.31
CA ALA A 60 7.96 -4.89 2.05
C ALA A 60 8.72 -3.56 2.19
N ALA A 61 9.20 -3.22 3.39
CA ALA A 61 10.21 -2.18 3.53
C ALA A 61 11.32 -2.53 2.55
N PRO A 62 11.64 -1.65 1.58
CA PRO A 62 12.61 -1.96 0.56
C PRO A 62 13.88 -2.37 1.29
N THR A 63 14.27 -3.61 1.14
CA THR A 63 15.65 -4.02 1.37
C THR A 63 16.45 -2.94 0.70
N ASP A 64 17.26 -2.19 1.46
CA ASP A 64 18.02 -1.04 0.96
C ASP A 64 18.90 -1.50 -0.22
N LEU A 65 18.28 -1.61 -1.40
CA LEU A 65 19.00 -1.85 -2.67
C LEU A 65 19.83 -0.60 -3.02
N TYR A 66 19.52 0.50 -2.34
CA TYR A 66 20.22 1.77 -2.51
C TYR A 66 21.08 2.02 -1.28
N THR A 67 22.35 1.65 -1.37
CA THR A 67 23.34 2.00 -0.36
C THR A 67 23.79 3.43 -0.56
N GLU A 68 23.52 4.28 0.42
CA GLU A 68 24.04 5.66 0.43
C GLU A 68 25.57 5.61 0.54
N THR A 69 26.27 6.10 -0.47
CA THR A 69 27.73 6.21 -0.43
C THR A 69 28.14 7.67 -0.31
N ILE A 70 28.86 8.00 0.76
CA ILE A 70 29.37 9.36 0.96
C ILE A 70 30.57 9.59 0.02
N VAL A 71 30.33 10.39 -1.04
CA VAL A 71 31.40 10.74 -2.01
C VAL A 71 32.32 11.80 -1.43
N ARG A 72 31.80 12.73 -0.64
CA ARG A 72 32.56 13.79 0.01
C ARG A 72 31.94 14.13 1.36
N SER A 73 32.74 14.10 2.41
CA SER A 73 32.31 14.55 3.73
C SER A 73 32.17 16.07 3.77
N GLY A 74 31.09 16.53 4.41
CA GLY A 74 30.77 17.95 4.58
C GLY A 74 29.86 18.14 5.79
N ASP A 75 29.06 19.20 5.76
CA ASP A 75 28.05 19.44 6.78
C ASP A 75 26.96 18.36 6.69
N THR A 76 26.73 17.67 7.82
CA THR A 76 25.72 16.61 7.88
C THR A 76 24.27 17.15 7.87
N ALA A 77 24.10 18.44 8.16
CA ALA A 77 22.80 19.12 8.15
C ALA A 77 22.35 19.55 6.75
N GLN A 78 23.29 19.69 5.80
CA GLN A 78 22.99 20.06 4.42
C GLN A 78 23.72 19.12 3.46
N ARG A 79 22.95 18.37 2.71
CA ARG A 79 23.45 17.35 1.80
C ARG A 79 23.05 17.64 0.35
N ILE A 80 23.82 17.15 -0.57
CA ILE A 80 23.52 17.11 -2.00
C ILE A 80 23.49 15.64 -2.40
N ALA A 81 22.39 15.18 -2.96
CA ALA A 81 22.30 13.84 -3.50
C ALA A 81 22.86 13.81 -4.93
N ILE A 82 23.53 12.74 -5.29
CA ILE A 82 23.99 12.49 -6.68
C ILE A 82 23.22 11.29 -7.19
N VAL A 83 22.42 11.51 -8.24
CA VAL A 83 21.65 10.47 -8.92
C VAL A 83 22.35 10.17 -10.25
N PRO A 84 22.92 8.96 -10.44
CA PRO A 84 23.59 8.60 -11.68
C PRO A 84 22.61 8.14 -12.76
N VAL A 85 22.79 8.63 -13.98
CA VAL A 85 22.17 8.16 -15.21
C VAL A 85 23.28 7.64 -16.12
N THR A 86 23.55 6.34 -16.03
CA THR A 86 24.73 5.75 -16.70
C THR A 86 24.31 4.64 -17.66
N GLY A 87 24.81 4.67 -18.89
CA GLY A 87 24.51 3.68 -19.91
C GLY A 87 23.27 4.01 -20.73
N VAL A 88 22.75 3.02 -21.47
CA VAL A 88 21.59 3.22 -22.37
C VAL A 88 20.32 3.41 -21.56
N ILE A 89 19.59 4.49 -21.86
CA ILE A 89 18.30 4.78 -21.21
C ILE A 89 17.24 3.84 -21.80
N THR A 90 16.71 2.94 -20.97
CA THR A 90 15.70 1.98 -21.38
C THR A 90 14.74 1.66 -20.23
N SER A 91 13.48 1.49 -20.58
CA SER A 91 12.44 0.96 -19.69
C SER A 91 12.38 -0.56 -19.74
N TYR A 92 13.06 -1.20 -20.70
CA TYR A 92 12.99 -2.62 -20.95
C TYR A 92 14.13 -3.36 -20.25
N VAL A 93 13.84 -4.04 -19.14
CA VAL A 93 14.77 -4.95 -18.44
C VAL A 93 14.02 -6.17 -17.96
N LEU A 94 14.74 -7.30 -17.86
CA LEU A 94 14.23 -8.62 -17.46
C LEU A 94 13.64 -8.66 -16.02
N SER A 95 13.89 -7.63 -15.21
CA SER A 95 13.28 -7.47 -13.88
C SER A 95 12.93 -6.00 -13.63
N ALA A 96 11.76 -5.75 -13.01
CA ALA A 96 11.29 -4.40 -12.69
C ALA A 96 12.26 -3.63 -11.77
N GLU A 97 13.05 -4.35 -10.94
CA GLU A 97 14.03 -3.77 -10.01
C GLU A 97 15.29 -3.22 -10.70
N GLN A 98 15.57 -3.65 -11.94
CA GLN A 98 16.74 -3.22 -12.72
C GLN A 98 16.41 -2.16 -13.77
N ASN A 99 15.16 -1.72 -13.85
CA ASN A 99 14.75 -0.67 -14.76
C ASN A 99 15.34 0.68 -14.32
N MET A 100 16.10 1.32 -15.22
CA MET A 100 16.76 2.61 -14.94
C MET A 100 15.75 3.68 -14.50
N VAL A 101 14.59 3.75 -15.15
CA VAL A 101 13.53 4.72 -14.83
C VAL A 101 13.03 4.52 -13.41
N THR A 102 12.69 3.28 -13.05
CA THR A 102 12.22 2.92 -11.70
C THR A 102 13.29 3.22 -10.65
N SER A 103 14.56 2.91 -10.96
CA SER A 103 15.67 3.20 -10.07
C SER A 103 15.84 4.70 -9.83
N ILE A 104 15.76 5.52 -10.88
CA ILE A 104 15.88 6.98 -10.77
C ILE A 104 14.70 7.55 -9.99
N LYS A 105 13.45 7.15 -10.30
CA LYS A 105 12.26 7.58 -9.55
C LYS A 105 12.42 7.28 -8.06
N LYS A 106 12.85 6.06 -7.71
CA LYS A 106 13.09 5.67 -6.32
C LYS A 106 14.17 6.52 -5.63
N GLN A 107 15.23 6.88 -6.34
CA GLN A 107 16.27 7.76 -5.79
C GLN A 107 15.75 9.18 -5.55
N PHE A 108 14.86 9.69 -6.42
CA PHE A 108 14.16 10.96 -6.18
C PHE A 108 13.21 10.88 -4.98
N ASP A 109 12.46 9.79 -4.82
CA ASP A 109 11.59 9.59 -3.66
C ASP A 109 12.40 9.62 -2.34
N LEU A 110 13.54 8.93 -2.32
CA LEU A 110 14.44 8.95 -1.17
C LEU A 110 15.02 10.35 -0.91
N ALA A 111 15.39 11.07 -1.96
CA ALA A 111 15.88 12.44 -1.84
C ALA A 111 14.79 13.44 -1.41
N ALA A 112 13.54 13.18 -1.78
CA ALA A 112 12.39 13.97 -1.34
C ALA A 112 12.14 13.79 0.16
N ALA A 113 12.20 12.55 0.64
CA ALA A 113 11.94 12.19 2.03
C ALA A 113 13.02 12.68 3.02
N ASP A 114 14.27 12.87 2.60
CA ASP A 114 15.34 13.39 3.47
C ASP A 114 15.37 14.93 3.42
N GLU A 115 14.94 15.58 4.51
CA GLU A 115 14.97 17.04 4.65
C GLU A 115 16.38 17.64 4.63
N ARG A 116 17.41 16.85 4.91
CA ARG A 116 18.82 17.29 4.87
C ARG A 116 19.32 17.46 3.44
N ILE A 117 18.71 16.76 2.48
CA ILE A 117 19.01 16.91 1.07
C ILE A 117 18.40 18.23 0.58
N LYS A 118 19.26 19.16 0.13
CA LYS A 118 18.87 20.52 -0.33
C LYS A 118 18.88 20.66 -1.84
N ALA A 119 19.57 19.77 -2.53
CA ALA A 119 19.67 19.77 -3.99
C ALA A 119 20.00 18.37 -4.48
N VAL A 120 19.70 18.09 -5.74
CA VAL A 120 20.07 16.86 -6.43
C VAL A 120 20.97 17.20 -7.62
N VAL A 121 22.06 16.45 -7.80
CA VAL A 121 22.88 16.48 -9.00
C VAL A 121 22.59 15.23 -9.82
N LEU A 122 22.00 15.41 -10.98
CA LEU A 122 21.81 14.34 -11.96
C LEU A 122 23.09 14.17 -12.77
N ARG A 123 23.86 13.13 -12.47
CA ARG A 123 25.10 12.83 -13.20
C ARG A 123 24.82 11.99 -14.42
N ILE A 124 24.92 12.58 -15.60
CA ILE A 124 24.58 11.96 -16.88
C ILE A 124 25.86 11.48 -17.59
N ASP A 125 25.94 10.18 -17.83
CA ASP A 125 26.97 9.55 -18.65
C ASP A 125 26.30 8.47 -19.52
N SER A 126 25.59 8.92 -20.55
CA SER A 126 24.68 8.10 -21.35
C SER A 126 24.73 8.47 -22.83
N PRO A 127 24.74 7.47 -23.73
CA PRO A 127 24.58 7.71 -25.16
C PRO A 127 23.15 8.11 -25.57
N GLY A 128 22.21 8.14 -24.61
CA GLY A 128 20.77 8.26 -24.84
C GLY A 128 20.08 6.89 -24.84
N GLY A 129 18.87 6.83 -25.40
CA GLY A 129 18.10 5.59 -25.43
C GLY A 129 16.66 5.79 -25.86
N GLU A 130 15.75 5.08 -25.20
CA GLU A 130 14.31 5.14 -25.46
C GLU A 130 13.75 6.54 -25.16
N VAL A 131 12.95 7.06 -26.11
CA VAL A 131 12.27 8.35 -25.92
C VAL A 131 11.32 8.32 -24.74
N LEU A 132 10.50 7.27 -24.63
CA LEU A 132 9.55 7.11 -23.53
C LEU A 132 10.25 7.06 -22.17
N ALA A 133 11.32 6.27 -22.04
CA ALA A 133 12.09 6.19 -20.80
C ALA A 133 12.73 7.54 -20.42
N SER A 134 13.22 8.29 -21.42
CA SER A 134 13.77 9.63 -21.21
C SER A 134 12.69 10.63 -20.75
N ASP A 135 11.50 10.57 -21.35
CA ASP A 135 10.35 11.39 -20.96
C ASP A 135 9.87 11.07 -19.54
N GLU A 136 9.82 9.79 -19.18
CA GLU A 136 9.48 9.38 -17.81
C GLU A 136 10.49 9.89 -16.77
N ILE A 137 11.79 9.88 -17.09
CA ILE A 137 12.82 10.46 -16.20
C ILE A 137 12.64 11.98 -16.10
N HIS A 138 12.37 12.64 -17.23
CA HIS A 138 12.11 14.08 -17.25
C HIS A 138 10.91 14.44 -16.36
N ASN A 139 9.79 13.73 -16.53
CA ASN A 139 8.59 13.95 -15.72
C ASN A 139 8.85 13.73 -14.23
N ALA A 140 9.65 12.72 -13.86
CA ALA A 140 10.05 12.49 -12.48
C ALA A 140 10.89 13.65 -11.90
N ILE A 141 11.74 14.28 -12.71
CA ILE A 141 12.51 15.47 -12.31
C ILE A 141 11.59 16.67 -12.07
N VAL A 142 10.67 16.92 -13.00
CA VAL A 142 9.70 18.03 -12.89
C VAL A 142 8.81 17.87 -11.65
N GLU A 143 8.27 16.67 -11.45
CA GLU A 143 7.45 16.32 -10.28
C GLU A 143 8.24 16.52 -8.98
N PHE A 144 9.45 16.00 -8.89
CA PHE A 144 10.32 16.18 -7.72
C PHE A 144 10.57 17.65 -7.39
N GLN A 145 10.88 18.49 -8.43
CA GLN A 145 11.11 19.90 -8.22
C GLN A 145 9.84 20.65 -7.80
N ALA A 146 8.68 20.29 -8.38
CA ALA A 146 7.40 20.89 -8.03
C ALA A 146 6.99 20.58 -6.58
N ASP A 147 7.17 19.33 -6.15
CA ASP A 147 6.73 18.86 -4.84
C ASP A 147 7.66 19.29 -3.71
N THR A 148 8.97 19.31 -3.97
CA THR A 148 9.96 19.56 -2.90
C THR A 148 10.54 20.97 -2.91
N GLY A 149 10.46 21.68 -4.02
CA GLY A 149 11.17 22.95 -4.24
C GLY A 149 12.70 22.80 -4.31
N LYS A 150 13.23 21.57 -4.27
CA LYS A 150 14.70 21.32 -4.32
C LYS A 150 15.19 21.39 -5.76
N PRO A 151 16.27 22.14 -6.06
CA PRO A 151 16.80 22.21 -7.41
C PRO A 151 17.46 20.90 -7.85
N VAL A 152 17.30 20.57 -9.13
CA VAL A 152 18.01 19.49 -9.81
C VAL A 152 18.96 20.09 -10.83
N ILE A 153 20.23 19.74 -10.74
CA ILE A 153 21.31 20.25 -11.60
C ILE A 153 21.87 19.10 -12.42
N ALA A 154 21.90 19.25 -13.75
CA ALA A 154 22.50 18.26 -14.62
C ALA A 154 24.03 18.42 -14.67
N SER A 155 24.76 17.35 -14.40
CA SER A 155 26.21 17.24 -14.56
C SER A 155 26.52 16.23 -15.65
N MET A 156 27.06 16.70 -16.76
CA MET A 156 27.37 15.89 -17.94
C MET A 156 28.73 15.24 -17.81
N GLY A 157 28.77 13.91 -17.97
CA GLY A 157 29.98 13.09 -17.99
C GLY A 157 30.64 13.06 -19.38
N GLY A 158 31.39 11.99 -19.64
CA GLY A 158 32.10 11.82 -20.91
C GLY A 158 31.19 11.61 -22.12
N MET A 159 29.97 11.14 -21.90
CA MET A 159 28.95 10.94 -22.92
C MET A 159 27.62 11.44 -22.44
N ALA A 160 27.10 12.48 -23.09
CA ALA A 160 25.76 13.01 -22.79
C ALA A 160 25.07 13.30 -24.12
N ALA A 161 24.34 12.32 -24.64
CA ALA A 161 23.70 12.45 -25.95
C ALA A 161 22.17 12.22 -25.79
N SER A 162 21.41 12.98 -26.58
CA SER A 162 20.00 12.73 -26.98
C SER A 162 19.00 12.34 -25.89
N GLY A 163 17.88 12.95 -25.81
CA GLY A 163 16.70 12.57 -25.05
C GLY A 163 16.46 13.35 -23.75
N LEU A 164 17.44 13.51 -22.87
CA LEU A 164 17.31 14.32 -21.65
C LEU A 164 17.47 15.83 -21.89
N PHE A 165 17.97 16.22 -23.06
CA PHE A 165 18.23 17.63 -23.43
C PHE A 165 17.08 18.32 -24.14
N ALA A 166 15.97 17.64 -24.36
CA ALA A 166 14.85 18.24 -25.10
C ALA A 166 14.09 19.31 -24.30
N SER A 167 14.47 19.54 -23.03
CA SER A 167 13.77 20.48 -22.16
C SER A 167 14.63 21.70 -21.86
N PRO A 168 14.33 22.89 -22.43
CA PRO A 168 15.04 24.15 -22.14
C PRO A 168 14.97 24.53 -20.65
N GLU A 169 14.00 24.05 -19.93
CA GLU A 169 13.70 24.42 -18.53
C GLU A 169 14.77 24.01 -17.49
N LEU A 170 15.66 23.06 -17.83
CA LEU A 170 16.80 22.68 -17.00
C LEU A 170 17.98 23.66 -17.05
N TYR A 171 17.95 24.63 -18.00
CA TYR A 171 19.04 25.57 -18.24
C TYR A 171 18.75 27.01 -17.83
N GLU A 172 17.52 27.34 -17.47
CA GLU A 172 17.10 28.75 -17.24
C GLU A 172 17.01 29.16 -15.76
N ARG A 173 17.69 28.46 -14.84
CA ARG A 173 17.72 28.91 -13.42
C ARG A 173 19.10 28.86 -12.80
#